data_c4eda9bd9bbed3d178263c6d9e346633
#
_entry.id   c4eda9bd9bbed3d178263c6d9e346633
#
_cell.length_a   1.000
_cell.length_b   1.000
_cell.length_c   1.000
_cell.angle_alpha   90.00
_cell.angle_beta   90.00
_cell.angle_gamma   90.00
#
_symmetry.space_group_name_H-M   'P 1'
#
loop_
_entity.id
_entity.type
_entity.pdbx_description
1 polymer ?
#
loop_
_entity_poly.entity_id
_entity_poly.type
_entity_poly.pdbx_seq_one_letter_code
_entity_poly.pdbx_strand_id
1 'polypeptide(L)'
;MFLCMVNVKQEKQRELYTSPQVEIVRQIHKRLISNLHERLTIEELSKEYHINTATLKDTFKGVYGQPIGTYMKTYRMKQAAALLRQTQETIAEIANQVGYENQSKFATAFRDVFKIAPAEYRKQNSGD
;
A
#
# COMPACT_ATOMS: atom_id res chain seq x y z
N MET A 1 1.30 -28.57 -18.98
CA MET A 1 0.89 -28.20 -17.64
C MET A 1 1.97 -27.42 -16.92
N PHE A 2 1.70 -26.17 -16.66
CA PHE A 2 2.78 -25.37 -16.08
C PHE A 2 3.03 -25.66 -14.59
N LEU A 3 2.21 -26.47 -13.99
CA LEU A 3 2.51 -26.92 -12.63
C LEU A 3 3.82 -27.70 -12.58
N CYS A 4 4.17 -28.34 -13.67
CA CYS A 4 5.45 -29.04 -13.74
C CYS A 4 6.63 -28.08 -13.73
N MET A 5 6.36 -26.82 -13.91
CA MET A 5 7.40 -25.80 -13.98
C MET A 5 7.72 -25.16 -12.66
N VAL A 6 7.13 -25.65 -11.58
CA VAL A 6 7.43 -25.13 -10.25
C VAL A 6 8.91 -25.32 -9.98
N ASN A 7 9.58 -24.23 -9.67
CA ASN A 7 11.00 -24.24 -9.42
C ASN A 7 11.31 -23.98 -7.94
N VAL A 8 12.59 -24.05 -7.60
CA VAL A 8 13.02 -23.86 -6.21
C VAL A 8 12.57 -22.53 -5.65
N LYS A 9 12.59 -21.49 -6.48
CA LYS A 9 12.17 -20.16 -6.04
C LYS A 9 10.70 -20.14 -5.64
N GLN A 10 9.85 -20.80 -6.41
CA GLN A 10 8.42 -20.84 -6.08
C GLN A 10 8.18 -21.66 -4.83
N GLU A 11 8.94 -22.71 -4.64
CA GLU A 11 8.80 -23.53 -3.43
C GLU A 11 9.22 -22.75 -2.20
N LYS A 12 10.28 -21.94 -2.28
CA LYS A 12 10.69 -21.09 -1.17
C LYS A 12 9.61 -20.06 -0.85
N GLN A 13 8.99 -19.49 -1.86
CA GLN A 13 7.89 -18.54 -1.64
C GLN A 13 6.71 -19.22 -0.96
N ARG A 14 6.43 -20.45 -1.35
CA ARG A 14 5.35 -21.21 -0.73
C ARG A 14 5.62 -21.47 0.74
N GLU A 15 6.87 -21.81 1.07
CA GLU A 15 7.26 -22.03 2.47
C GLU A 15 7.11 -20.73 3.28
N LEU A 16 7.50 -19.59 2.70
CA LEU A 16 7.32 -18.31 3.35
C LEU A 16 5.85 -18.04 3.63
N TYR A 17 4.98 -18.40 2.68
CA TYR A 17 3.56 -18.15 2.81
C TYR A 17 2.88 -18.97 3.89
N THR A 18 3.56 -19.98 4.42
CA THR A 18 3.00 -20.83 5.48
C THR A 18 3.59 -20.53 6.85
N SER A 19 4.56 -19.62 6.93
CA SER A 19 5.20 -19.32 8.22
C SER A 19 4.29 -18.46 9.08
N PRO A 20 4.42 -18.55 10.41
CA PRO A 20 3.64 -17.67 11.30
C PRO A 20 3.91 -16.19 11.05
N GLN A 21 5.15 -15.82 10.72
CA GLN A 21 5.47 -14.43 10.45
C GLN A 21 4.75 -13.92 9.22
N VAL A 22 4.61 -14.76 8.19
CA VAL A 22 3.88 -14.39 6.99
C VAL A 22 2.41 -14.14 7.32
N GLU A 23 1.84 -14.98 8.16
CA GLU A 23 0.45 -14.81 8.54
C GLU A 23 0.23 -13.49 9.29
N ILE A 24 1.15 -13.16 10.20
CA ILE A 24 1.10 -11.88 10.91
C ILE A 24 1.18 -10.73 9.92
N VAL A 25 2.10 -10.80 8.97
CA VAL A 25 2.29 -9.74 7.98
C VAL A 25 1.06 -9.61 7.09
N ARG A 26 0.41 -10.71 6.75
CA ARG A 26 -0.85 -10.65 6.00
C ARG A 26 -1.95 -9.94 6.77
N GLN A 27 -2.04 -10.20 8.06
CA GLN A 27 -3.02 -9.51 8.91
C GLN A 27 -2.73 -8.01 8.97
N ILE A 28 -1.45 -7.67 9.08
CA ILE A 28 -1.04 -6.27 9.08
C ILE A 28 -1.41 -5.61 7.74
N HIS A 29 -1.12 -6.28 6.64
CA HIS A 29 -1.46 -5.77 5.31
C HIS A 29 -2.96 -5.52 5.19
N LYS A 30 -3.76 -6.49 5.60
CA LYS A 30 -5.21 -6.37 5.51
C LYS A 30 -5.70 -5.18 6.32
N ARG A 31 -5.16 -4.99 7.51
CA ARG A 31 -5.53 -3.85 8.34
C ARG A 31 -5.15 -2.53 7.68
N LEU A 32 -3.93 -2.46 7.14
CA LEU A 32 -3.45 -1.23 6.53
C LEU A 32 -4.28 -0.80 5.32
N ILE A 33 -4.63 -1.75 4.46
CA ILE A 33 -5.40 -1.40 3.26
C ILE A 33 -6.88 -1.17 3.57
N SER A 34 -7.37 -1.67 4.70
CA SER A 34 -8.77 -1.48 5.09
C SER A 34 -9.00 -0.14 5.77
N ASN A 35 -7.95 0.50 6.28
CA ASN A 35 -8.06 1.74 7.07
C ASN A 35 -6.99 2.72 6.64
N LEU A 36 -7.11 3.24 5.42
CA LEU A 36 -6.06 4.10 4.86
C LEU A 36 -5.85 5.39 5.63
N HIS A 37 -6.89 5.90 6.29
CA HIS A 37 -6.75 7.13 7.08
C HIS A 37 -5.93 6.89 8.36
N GLU A 38 -5.74 5.65 8.76
CA GLU A 38 -4.95 5.31 9.94
C GLU A 38 -3.48 5.20 9.51
N ARG A 39 -2.61 5.95 10.21
CA ARG A 39 -1.19 6.02 9.84
C ARG A 39 -0.36 5.38 10.95
N LEU A 40 -0.28 4.07 10.93
CA LEU A 40 0.49 3.34 11.92
C LEU A 40 1.95 3.26 11.52
N THR A 41 2.83 3.48 12.48
CA THR A 41 4.27 3.34 12.24
C THR A 41 4.66 1.87 12.33
N ILE A 42 5.84 1.56 11.79
CA ILE A 42 6.37 0.20 11.89
C ILE A 42 6.55 -0.19 13.35
N GLU A 43 6.98 0.76 14.19
CA GLU A 43 7.14 0.50 15.62
C GLU A 43 5.82 0.18 16.30
N GLU A 44 4.77 0.90 15.96
CA GLU A 44 3.44 0.63 16.53
C GLU A 44 2.93 -0.75 16.10
N LEU A 45 3.10 -1.08 14.83
CA LEU A 45 2.70 -2.40 14.32
C LEU A 45 3.50 -3.52 14.98
N SER A 46 4.80 -3.30 15.11
CA SER A 46 5.69 -4.26 15.75
C SER A 46 5.24 -4.58 17.17
N LYS A 47 4.90 -3.55 17.93
CA LYS A 47 4.45 -3.73 19.31
C LYS A 47 3.08 -4.41 19.36
N GLU A 48 2.16 -3.98 18.54
CA GLU A 48 0.81 -4.52 18.56
C GLU A 48 0.76 -5.98 18.16
N TYR A 49 1.55 -6.37 17.17
CA TYR A 49 1.53 -7.73 16.63
C TYR A 49 2.65 -8.60 17.18
N HIS A 50 3.42 -8.07 18.12
CA HIS A 50 4.50 -8.82 18.79
C HIS A 50 5.47 -9.43 17.78
N ILE A 51 5.89 -8.63 16.82
CA ILE A 51 6.86 -9.04 15.80
C ILE A 51 7.99 -8.03 15.77
N ASN A 52 9.21 -8.54 15.65
CA ASN A 52 10.40 -7.69 15.57
C ASN A 52 10.33 -6.78 14.34
N THR A 53 10.75 -5.50 14.46
CA THR A 53 10.66 -4.56 13.34
C THR A 53 11.43 -5.03 12.12
N ALA A 54 12.63 -5.60 12.33
CA ALA A 54 13.42 -6.09 11.20
C ALA A 54 12.71 -7.25 10.51
N THR A 55 12.14 -8.16 11.28
CA THR A 55 11.39 -9.28 10.73
C THR A 55 10.15 -8.81 9.98
N LEU A 56 9.44 -7.81 10.55
CA LEU A 56 8.28 -7.24 9.88
C LEU A 56 8.65 -6.66 8.53
N LYS A 57 9.70 -5.84 8.49
CA LYS A 57 10.14 -5.21 7.25
C LYS A 57 10.54 -6.25 6.20
N ASP A 58 11.36 -7.21 6.61
CA ASP A 58 11.88 -8.21 5.69
C ASP A 58 10.76 -9.11 5.16
N THR A 59 9.89 -9.56 6.04
CA THR A 59 8.80 -10.44 5.66
C THR A 59 7.81 -9.73 4.76
N PHE A 60 7.48 -8.47 5.09
CA PHE A 60 6.57 -7.71 4.25
C PHE A 60 7.12 -7.54 2.84
N LYS A 61 8.39 -7.15 2.75
CA LYS A 61 9.02 -6.98 1.44
C LYS A 61 9.07 -8.31 0.68
N GLY A 62 9.34 -9.42 1.39
CA GLY A 62 9.37 -10.73 0.77
C GLY A 62 8.04 -11.16 0.19
N VAL A 63 6.95 -10.89 0.91
CA VAL A 63 5.61 -11.30 0.50
C VAL A 63 5.03 -10.36 -0.57
N TYR A 64 5.18 -9.06 -0.36
CA TYR A 64 4.52 -8.06 -1.22
C TYR A 64 5.44 -7.38 -2.23
N GLY A 65 6.72 -7.70 -2.21
CA GLY A 65 7.66 -7.26 -3.23
C GLY A 65 8.24 -5.87 -3.05
N GLN A 66 7.78 -5.12 -2.06
CA GLN A 66 8.25 -3.76 -1.80
C GLN A 66 8.29 -3.48 -0.32
N PRO A 67 9.17 -2.57 0.13
CA PRO A 67 9.11 -2.12 1.52
C PRO A 67 7.73 -1.60 1.86
N ILE A 68 7.33 -1.78 3.11
CA ILE A 68 5.98 -1.44 3.55
C ILE A 68 5.62 0.03 3.26
N GLY A 69 6.57 0.96 3.48
CA GLY A 69 6.31 2.37 3.22
C GLY A 69 6.05 2.66 1.75
N THR A 70 6.86 2.10 0.89
CA THR A 70 6.72 2.27 -0.56
C THR A 70 5.42 1.64 -1.04
N TYR A 71 5.15 0.44 -0.58
CA TYR A 71 3.93 -0.29 -0.95
C TYR A 71 2.69 0.52 -0.57
N MET A 72 2.64 1.02 0.66
CA MET A 72 1.46 1.75 1.12
C MET A 72 1.31 3.10 0.44
N LYS A 73 2.42 3.78 0.15
CA LYS A 73 2.35 5.03 -0.61
C LYS A 73 1.70 4.81 -1.97
N THR A 74 2.16 3.79 -2.68
CA THR A 74 1.62 3.47 -4.00
C THR A 74 0.16 3.05 -3.89
N TYR A 75 -0.17 2.24 -2.90
CA TYR A 75 -1.55 1.78 -2.71
C TYR A 75 -2.47 2.97 -2.43
N ARG A 76 -2.06 3.88 -1.53
CA ARG A 76 -2.85 5.08 -1.21
C ARG A 76 -3.09 5.93 -2.45
N MET A 77 -2.07 6.08 -3.28
CA MET A 77 -2.19 6.91 -4.47
C MET A 77 -3.07 6.26 -5.53
N LYS A 78 -3.03 4.93 -5.63
CA LYS A 78 -3.94 4.23 -6.55
C LYS A 78 -5.39 4.38 -6.11
N GLN A 79 -5.65 4.32 -4.81
CA GLN A 79 -7.00 4.55 -4.29
C GLN A 79 -7.44 5.99 -4.54
N ALA A 80 -6.54 6.94 -4.34
CA ALA A 80 -6.84 8.34 -4.63
C ALA A 80 -7.16 8.53 -6.10
N ALA A 81 -6.41 7.90 -6.98
CA ALA A 81 -6.66 8.00 -8.42
C ALA A 81 -8.05 7.50 -8.78
N ALA A 82 -8.47 6.39 -8.17
CA ALA A 82 -9.81 5.88 -8.40
C ALA A 82 -10.88 6.87 -7.93
N LEU A 83 -10.68 7.47 -6.75
CA LEU A 83 -11.61 8.48 -6.25
C LEU A 83 -11.68 9.72 -7.14
N LEU A 84 -10.52 10.14 -7.65
CA LEU A 84 -10.47 11.27 -8.57
C LEU A 84 -11.28 11.02 -9.84
N ARG A 85 -11.23 9.79 -10.35
CA ARG A 85 -11.96 9.44 -11.56
C ARG A 85 -13.45 9.21 -11.31
N GLN A 86 -13.80 8.65 -10.17
CA GLN A 86 -15.14 8.11 -9.94
C GLN A 86 -16.05 9.00 -9.11
N THR A 87 -15.50 10.02 -8.46
CA THR A 87 -16.29 10.86 -7.56
C THR A 87 -16.08 12.34 -7.88
N GLN A 88 -16.93 13.17 -7.27
CA GLN A 88 -16.81 14.62 -7.33
C GLN A 88 -16.22 15.19 -6.06
N GLU A 89 -15.64 14.35 -5.20
CA GLU A 89 -15.07 14.79 -3.94
C GLU A 89 -13.89 15.71 -4.21
N THR A 90 -13.69 16.64 -3.28
CA THR A 90 -12.59 17.60 -3.43
C THR A 90 -11.25 16.91 -3.24
N ILE A 91 -10.20 17.56 -3.72
CA ILE A 91 -8.83 17.04 -3.52
C ILE A 91 -8.54 16.89 -2.03
N ALA A 92 -8.97 17.86 -1.22
CA ALA A 92 -8.75 17.80 0.23
C ALA A 92 -9.47 16.61 0.86
N GLU A 93 -10.71 16.34 0.44
CA GLU A 93 -11.46 15.20 0.96
C GLU A 93 -10.79 13.90 0.59
N ILE A 94 -10.34 13.76 -0.64
CA ILE A 94 -9.66 12.56 -1.10
C ILE A 94 -8.35 12.37 -0.36
N ALA A 95 -7.58 13.47 -0.19
CA ALA A 95 -6.33 13.39 0.57
C ALA A 95 -6.55 12.82 1.97
N ASN A 96 -7.58 13.32 2.64
CA ASN A 96 -7.91 12.86 3.99
C ASN A 96 -8.31 11.38 4.00
N GLN A 97 -9.13 10.97 3.06
CA GLN A 97 -9.58 9.58 2.98
C GLN A 97 -8.42 8.60 2.79
N VAL A 98 -7.40 8.99 2.07
CA VAL A 98 -6.26 8.10 1.83
C VAL A 98 -5.13 8.32 2.83
N GLY A 99 -5.39 9.04 3.91
CA GLY A 99 -4.48 9.12 5.03
C GLY A 99 -3.52 10.29 5.03
N TYR A 100 -3.81 11.35 4.29
CA TYR A 100 -2.97 12.56 4.27
C TYR A 100 -3.73 13.71 4.92
N GLU A 101 -3.20 14.22 6.02
CA GLU A 101 -3.79 15.38 6.68
C GLU A 101 -3.50 16.68 5.92
N ASN A 102 -2.41 16.69 5.15
CA ASN A 102 -1.94 17.88 4.46
C ASN A 102 -2.10 17.68 2.95
N GLN A 103 -2.89 18.55 2.32
CA GLN A 103 -3.16 18.44 0.89
C GLN A 103 -1.89 18.59 0.05
N SER A 104 -0.97 19.45 0.49
CA SER A 104 0.30 19.63 -0.24
C SER A 104 1.14 18.38 -0.25
N LYS A 105 1.21 17.70 0.90
CA LYS A 105 1.95 16.43 0.97
C LYS A 105 1.28 15.37 0.12
N PHE A 106 -0.04 15.35 0.10
CA PHE A 106 -0.78 14.45 -0.77
C PHE A 106 -0.44 14.71 -2.23
N ALA A 107 -0.47 15.96 -2.66
CA ALA A 107 -0.19 16.31 -4.04
C ALA A 107 1.23 15.92 -4.45
N THR A 108 2.19 16.10 -3.54
CA THR A 108 3.56 15.68 -3.80
C THR A 108 3.66 14.18 -3.98
N ALA A 109 3.04 13.43 -3.08
CA ALA A 109 3.03 11.98 -3.17
C ALA A 109 2.35 11.50 -4.45
N PHE A 110 1.25 12.14 -4.82
CA PHE A 110 0.53 11.78 -6.04
C PHE A 110 1.39 12.00 -7.28
N ARG A 111 2.07 13.16 -7.35
CA ARG A 111 2.96 13.44 -8.47
C ARG A 111 4.13 12.46 -8.51
N ASP A 112 4.63 12.03 -7.35
CA ASP A 112 5.71 11.04 -7.34
C ASP A 112 5.28 9.75 -8.01
N VAL A 113 4.05 9.34 -7.84
CA VAL A 113 3.56 8.06 -8.36
C VAL A 113 3.02 8.21 -9.78
N PHE A 114 2.20 9.21 -10.02
CA PHE A 114 1.50 9.37 -11.31
C PHE A 114 2.10 10.41 -12.24
N LYS A 115 3.10 11.16 -11.78
CA LYS A 115 3.85 12.12 -12.60
C LYS A 115 3.08 13.36 -12.98
N ILE A 116 1.84 13.53 -12.52
CA ILE A 116 1.04 14.75 -12.71
C ILE A 116 0.30 15.07 -11.42
N ALA A 117 -0.17 16.32 -11.30
CA ALA A 117 -0.89 16.74 -10.11
C ALA A 117 -2.28 16.09 -10.06
N PRO A 118 -2.85 15.92 -8.86
CA PRO A 118 -4.18 15.31 -8.74
C PRO A 118 -5.26 16.00 -9.53
N ALA A 119 -5.30 17.34 -9.51
CA ALA A 119 -6.31 18.08 -10.25
C ALA A 119 -6.17 17.86 -11.76
N GLU A 120 -4.94 17.82 -12.22
CA GLU A 120 -4.66 17.56 -13.63
C GLU A 120 -5.06 16.14 -14.02
N TYR A 121 -4.78 15.20 -13.16
CA TYR A 121 -5.16 13.80 -13.38
C TYR A 121 -6.68 13.68 -13.51
N ARG A 122 -7.42 14.32 -12.61
CA ARG A 122 -8.88 14.29 -12.67
C ARG A 122 -9.39 14.87 -13.98
N LYS A 123 -8.82 16.00 -14.38
CA LYS A 123 -9.22 16.67 -15.61
C LYS A 123 -9.02 15.77 -16.82
N GLN A 124 -7.86 15.12 -16.89
CA GLN A 124 -7.55 14.24 -18.02
C GLN A 124 -8.40 12.98 -18.05
N ASN A 125 -8.92 12.57 -16.92
CA ASN A 125 -9.66 11.31 -16.80
C ASN A 125 -11.14 11.50 -16.56
N SER A 126 -11.66 12.72 -16.75
CA SER A 126 -13.09 13.00 -16.54
C SER A 126 -13.93 12.70 -17.76
N GLY A 127 -13.31 12.39 -18.88
CA GLY A 127 -14.05 12.08 -20.10
C GLY A 127 -14.49 13.29 -20.90
N ASP A 128 -14.07 14.47 -20.52
CA ASP A 128 -14.45 15.70 -21.22
C ASP A 128 -13.31 16.33 -21.96
#